data_31702693abd9881c65b7f8c437cf0e6d
#
_entry.id   31702693abd9881c65b7f8c437cf0e6d
#
_cell.length_a   1.000
_cell.length_b   1.000
_cell.length_c   1.000
_cell.angle_alpha   90.00
_cell.angle_beta   90.00
_cell.angle_gamma   90.00
#
_symmetry.space_group_name_H-M   'P 1'
#
loop_
_entity.id
_entity.type
_entity.pdbx_description
1 polymer ?
#
loop_
_entity_poly.entity_id
_entity_poly.type
_entity_poly.pdbx_seq_one_letter_code
_entity_poly.pdbx_strand_id
1 'polypeptide(L)'
;VRIIGIAASLHAGSFITRLLAAVGGELPSGVDFMPWTGLADVPPFTAGPVPDPPSELLRLVDDADGLLLIAPEHSLLPVELGDALRWLSASGALTGKHVAVMSASARPCGAMWAQAELYRQLTEAGAVVMGAELVISPLSPHFDERGRLTVGRLREQVRDVVSRLCPAAVGEPVPVMEAVPLRQPAVKREAALTA
;
A
#
# COMPACT_ATOMS: atom_id res chain seq x y z
N VAL A 1 0.39 -13.45 -12.86
CA VAL A 1 0.50 -12.78 -11.56
C VAL A 1 -0.81 -12.06 -11.28
N ARG A 2 -1.42 -12.33 -10.12
CA ARG A 2 -2.67 -11.70 -9.69
C ARG A 2 -2.41 -10.72 -8.55
N ILE A 3 -2.91 -9.50 -8.68
CA ILE A 3 -2.80 -8.45 -7.67
C ILE A 3 -4.19 -7.96 -7.30
N ILE A 4 -4.45 -7.89 -6.00
CA ILE A 4 -5.64 -7.24 -5.45
C ILE A 4 -5.28 -5.82 -5.07
N GLY A 5 -6.13 -4.86 -5.43
CA GLY A 5 -5.95 -3.45 -5.09
C GLY A 5 -7.04 -2.93 -4.16
N ILE A 6 -6.66 -2.18 -3.12
CA ILE A 6 -7.59 -1.53 -2.18
C ILE A 6 -7.21 -0.05 -2.05
N ALA A 7 -8.19 0.84 -2.26
CA ALA A 7 -8.05 2.25 -1.92
C ALA A 7 -8.57 2.49 -0.50
N ALA A 8 -7.78 3.13 0.36
CA ALA A 8 -8.16 3.48 1.73
C ALA A 8 -9.12 4.69 1.75
N SER A 9 -10.23 4.58 1.04
CA SER A 9 -11.27 5.60 0.94
C SER A 9 -12.65 4.96 0.78
N LEU A 10 -13.63 5.51 1.48
CA LEU A 10 -15.03 5.12 1.35
C LEU A 10 -15.75 5.86 0.20
N HIS A 11 -15.07 6.79 -0.47
CA HIS A 11 -15.65 7.62 -1.52
C HIS A 11 -15.19 7.13 -2.90
N ALA A 12 -16.10 6.61 -3.70
CA ALA A 12 -15.83 6.12 -5.05
C ALA A 12 -15.19 7.17 -6.00
N GLY A 13 -15.49 8.46 -5.80
CA GLY A 13 -14.91 9.56 -6.59
C GLY A 13 -13.61 10.14 -6.05
N SER A 14 -13.06 9.62 -4.95
CA SER A 14 -11.82 10.13 -4.37
C SER A 14 -10.63 9.98 -5.32
N PHE A 15 -9.61 10.82 -5.13
CA PHE A 15 -8.38 10.73 -5.93
C PHE A 15 -7.75 9.34 -5.86
N ILE A 16 -7.64 8.77 -4.67
CA ILE A 16 -7.00 7.46 -4.47
C ILE A 16 -7.82 6.30 -5.07
N THR A 17 -9.15 6.38 -5.07
CA THR A 17 -10.01 5.40 -5.76
C THR A 17 -9.84 5.48 -7.28
N ARG A 18 -9.78 6.70 -7.82
CA ARG A 18 -9.48 6.92 -9.25
C ARG A 18 -8.07 6.47 -9.61
N LEU A 19 -7.09 6.71 -8.72
CA LEU A 19 -5.71 6.24 -8.90
C LEU A 19 -5.68 4.71 -8.94
N LEU A 20 -6.37 4.04 -8.02
CA LEU A 20 -6.47 2.58 -8.01
C LEU A 20 -7.01 2.03 -9.33
N ALA A 21 -8.08 2.61 -9.85
CA ALA A 21 -8.65 2.23 -11.14
C ALA A 21 -7.65 2.44 -12.30
N ALA A 22 -6.88 3.54 -12.26
CA ALA A 22 -5.90 3.87 -13.29
C ALA A 22 -4.66 2.97 -13.26
N VAL A 23 -4.31 2.38 -12.12
CA VAL A 23 -3.16 1.47 -11.97
C VAL A 23 -3.26 0.30 -12.95
N GLY A 24 -4.45 -0.24 -13.18
CA GLY A 24 -4.66 -1.34 -14.13
C GLY A 24 -4.13 -1.07 -15.54
N GLY A 25 -4.13 0.20 -15.97
CA GLY A 25 -3.57 0.63 -17.27
C GLY A 25 -2.05 0.78 -17.31
N GLU A 26 -1.38 0.70 -16.17
CA GLU A 26 0.08 0.85 -16.03
C GLU A 26 0.79 -0.48 -15.72
N LEU A 27 0.04 -1.57 -15.61
CA LEU A 27 0.56 -2.91 -15.30
C LEU A 27 1.25 -3.54 -16.51
N PRO A 28 2.30 -4.36 -16.30
CA PRO A 28 2.86 -5.20 -17.34
C PRO A 28 1.84 -6.18 -17.90
N SER A 29 2.05 -6.58 -19.16
CA SER A 29 1.25 -7.65 -19.77
C SER A 29 1.39 -8.96 -18.96
N GLY A 30 0.26 -9.62 -18.67
CA GLY A 30 0.24 -10.86 -17.89
C GLY A 30 -0.02 -10.67 -16.39
N VAL A 31 -0.21 -9.44 -15.92
CA VAL A 31 -0.69 -9.16 -14.57
C VAL A 31 -2.21 -9.02 -14.59
N ASP A 32 -2.88 -9.86 -13.81
CA ASP A 32 -4.32 -9.77 -13.54
C ASP A 32 -4.54 -8.86 -12.33
N PHE A 33 -5.15 -7.71 -12.53
CA PHE A 33 -5.38 -6.72 -11.49
C PHE A 33 -6.86 -6.60 -11.15
N MET A 34 -7.18 -6.79 -9.90
CA MET A 34 -8.55 -6.71 -9.41
C MET A 34 -8.67 -5.63 -8.32
N PRO A 35 -9.27 -4.47 -8.62
CA PRO A 35 -9.62 -3.50 -7.60
C PRO A 35 -10.80 -4.04 -6.77
N TRP A 36 -10.60 -4.15 -5.45
CA TRP A 36 -11.67 -4.50 -4.53
C TRP A 36 -12.34 -3.25 -3.98
N THR A 37 -13.66 -3.18 -4.05
CA THR A 37 -14.46 -1.98 -3.72
C THR A 37 -15.39 -2.16 -2.52
N GLY A 38 -15.34 -3.31 -1.84
CA GLY A 38 -16.21 -3.64 -0.71
C GLY A 38 -15.83 -2.98 0.62
N LEU A 39 -14.90 -2.01 0.65
CA LEU A 39 -14.39 -1.44 1.90
C LEU A 39 -15.48 -0.78 2.76
N ALA A 40 -16.42 -0.07 2.15
CA ALA A 40 -17.47 0.65 2.88
C ALA A 40 -18.45 -0.29 3.62
N ASP A 41 -18.52 -1.55 3.22
CA ASP A 41 -19.43 -2.55 3.77
C ASP A 41 -18.75 -3.49 4.77
N VAL A 42 -17.47 -3.26 5.08
CA VAL A 42 -16.72 -4.08 6.06
C VAL A 42 -17.27 -3.84 7.46
N PRO A 43 -17.79 -4.88 8.13
CA PRO A 43 -18.26 -4.75 9.50
C PRO A 43 -17.09 -4.68 10.49
N PRO A 44 -17.32 -4.18 11.71
CA PRO A 44 -16.33 -4.21 12.77
C PRO A 44 -15.77 -5.61 13.00
N PHE A 45 -14.47 -5.70 13.21
CA PHE A 45 -13.83 -6.99 13.49
C PHE A 45 -14.33 -7.57 14.81
N THR A 46 -14.75 -8.83 14.77
CA THR A 46 -15.20 -9.59 15.93
C THR A 46 -14.59 -11.01 15.92
N ALA A 47 -14.38 -11.59 17.10
CA ALA A 47 -14.01 -12.99 17.17
C ALA A 47 -15.25 -13.86 16.86
N GLY A 48 -15.26 -14.51 15.70
CA GLY A 48 -16.38 -15.33 15.27
C GLY A 48 -16.33 -15.70 13.78
N PRO A 49 -17.43 -16.23 13.22
CA PRO A 49 -17.53 -16.51 11.80
C PRO A 49 -17.25 -15.25 10.98
N VAL A 50 -16.50 -15.40 9.88
CA VAL A 50 -16.18 -14.28 8.98
C VAL A 50 -17.43 -13.97 8.13
N PRO A 51 -18.00 -12.76 8.23
CA PRO A 51 -19.13 -12.35 7.39
C PRO A 51 -18.67 -11.91 6.00
N ASP A 52 -19.62 -11.69 5.08
CA ASP A 52 -19.36 -10.92 3.87
C ASP A 52 -19.42 -9.41 4.17
N PRO A 53 -18.63 -8.56 3.48
CA PRO A 53 -17.67 -8.82 2.40
C PRO A 53 -16.27 -9.28 2.82
N PRO A 54 -15.87 -9.33 4.12
CA PRO A 54 -14.52 -9.80 4.49
C PRO A 54 -14.20 -11.20 3.98
N SER A 55 -15.16 -12.13 3.95
CA SER A 55 -14.93 -13.49 3.45
C SER A 55 -14.56 -13.51 1.96
N GLU A 56 -15.15 -12.63 1.15
CA GLU A 56 -14.73 -12.45 -0.25
C GLU A 56 -13.31 -11.90 -0.33
N LEU A 57 -13.01 -10.84 0.44
CA LEU A 57 -11.68 -10.25 0.47
C LEU A 57 -10.61 -11.26 0.90
N LEU A 58 -10.88 -12.04 1.95
CA LEU A 58 -9.97 -13.10 2.42
C LEU A 58 -9.61 -14.08 1.31
N ARG A 59 -10.61 -14.58 0.61
CA ARG A 59 -10.42 -15.52 -0.51
C ARG A 59 -9.63 -14.86 -1.65
N LEU A 60 -9.94 -13.62 -2.02
CA LEU A 60 -9.24 -12.89 -3.07
C LEU A 60 -7.78 -12.65 -2.73
N VAL A 61 -7.48 -12.27 -1.47
CA VAL A 61 -6.11 -12.03 -1.02
C VAL A 61 -5.33 -13.33 -0.88
N ASP A 62 -5.97 -14.41 -0.44
CA ASP A 62 -5.31 -15.73 -0.35
C ASP A 62 -4.87 -16.22 -1.74
N ASP A 63 -5.73 -16.09 -2.74
CA ASP A 63 -5.48 -16.49 -4.13
C ASP A 63 -4.53 -15.53 -4.89
N ALA A 64 -4.19 -14.36 -4.34
CA ALA A 64 -3.37 -13.36 -5.00
C ALA A 64 -1.89 -13.52 -4.71
N ASP A 65 -1.04 -13.15 -5.68
CA ASP A 65 0.41 -13.07 -5.51
C ASP A 65 0.83 -11.82 -4.74
N GLY A 66 0.02 -10.75 -4.78
CA GLY A 66 0.31 -9.50 -4.10
C GLY A 66 -0.91 -8.65 -3.80
N LEU A 67 -0.73 -7.70 -2.88
CA LEU A 67 -1.73 -6.73 -2.46
C LEU A 67 -1.20 -5.31 -2.68
N LEU A 68 -2.01 -4.46 -3.31
CA LEU A 68 -1.73 -3.04 -3.45
C LEU A 68 -2.69 -2.23 -2.59
N LEU A 69 -2.17 -1.45 -1.64
CA LEU A 69 -2.93 -0.50 -0.84
C LEU A 69 -2.61 0.92 -1.26
N ILE A 70 -3.61 1.75 -1.50
CA ILE A 70 -3.42 3.17 -1.77
C ILE A 70 -3.96 3.97 -0.58
N ALA A 71 -3.02 4.60 0.16
CA ALA A 71 -3.32 5.39 1.34
C ALA A 71 -3.72 6.84 0.98
N PRO A 72 -4.59 7.48 1.78
CA PRO A 72 -4.96 8.87 1.59
C PRO A 72 -3.81 9.80 2.02
N GLU A 73 -3.87 11.06 1.57
CA GLU A 73 -2.94 12.13 1.99
C GLU A 73 -3.03 12.43 3.50
N HIS A 74 -4.20 12.19 4.10
CA HIS A 74 -4.46 12.52 5.50
C HIS A 74 -4.10 11.36 6.43
N SER A 75 -3.76 11.69 7.68
CA SER A 75 -3.31 10.73 8.69
C SER A 75 -4.38 9.76 9.20
N LEU A 76 -5.65 10.00 8.88
CA LEU A 76 -6.74 9.15 9.33
C LEU A 76 -7.10 8.12 8.26
N LEU A 77 -6.87 6.86 8.59
CA LEU A 77 -7.36 5.74 7.80
C LEU A 77 -8.84 5.46 8.15
N PRO A 78 -9.67 5.05 7.18
CA PRO A 78 -11.02 4.56 7.48
C PRO A 78 -10.98 3.43 8.50
N VAL A 79 -11.94 3.42 9.43
CA VAL A 79 -12.04 2.37 10.45
C VAL A 79 -12.26 1.01 9.77
N GLU A 80 -13.03 1.00 8.71
CA GLU A 80 -13.34 -0.18 7.88
C GLU A 80 -12.07 -0.81 7.28
N LEU A 81 -11.07 0.00 6.93
CA LEU A 81 -9.77 -0.55 6.50
C LEU A 81 -9.05 -1.24 7.65
N GLY A 82 -9.06 -0.64 8.85
CA GLY A 82 -8.51 -1.27 10.04
C GLY A 82 -9.18 -2.61 10.35
N ASP A 83 -10.49 -2.68 10.23
CA ASP A 83 -11.25 -3.91 10.42
C ASP A 83 -10.98 -4.94 9.31
N ALA A 84 -10.89 -4.53 8.04
CA ALA A 84 -10.50 -5.41 6.93
C ALA A 84 -9.11 -6.02 7.16
N LEU A 85 -8.13 -5.21 7.59
CA LEU A 85 -6.78 -5.68 7.89
C LEU A 85 -6.75 -6.65 9.08
N ARG A 86 -7.60 -6.43 10.10
CA ARG A 86 -7.75 -7.38 11.22
C ARG A 86 -8.33 -8.72 10.77
N TRP A 87 -9.35 -8.72 9.91
CA TRP A 87 -9.89 -9.93 9.32
C TRP A 87 -8.83 -10.69 8.53
N LEU A 88 -8.05 -10.01 7.67
CA LEU A 88 -6.95 -10.58 6.90
C LEU A 88 -5.82 -11.12 7.80
N SER A 89 -5.48 -10.39 8.86
CA SER A 89 -4.47 -10.81 9.83
C SER A 89 -4.89 -12.06 10.60
N ALA A 90 -6.13 -12.07 11.09
CA ALA A 90 -6.67 -13.20 11.87
C ALA A 90 -6.78 -14.50 11.05
N SER A 91 -6.98 -14.39 9.74
CA SER A 91 -7.00 -15.55 8.84
C SER A 91 -5.60 -16.06 8.44
N GLY A 92 -4.55 -15.26 8.67
CA GLY A 92 -3.20 -15.55 8.20
C GLY A 92 -2.95 -15.23 6.73
N ALA A 93 -3.94 -14.68 5.98
CA ALA A 93 -3.83 -14.38 4.54
C ALA A 93 -2.72 -13.36 4.20
N LEU A 94 -2.28 -12.57 5.19
CA LEU A 94 -1.18 -11.61 5.02
C LEU A 94 0.20 -12.21 5.29
N THR A 95 0.30 -13.38 5.90
CA THR A 95 1.60 -13.98 6.25
C THR A 95 2.43 -14.28 4.99
N GLY A 96 3.59 -13.64 4.88
CA GLY A 96 4.47 -13.75 3.70
C GLY A 96 3.94 -13.07 2.43
N LYS A 97 2.75 -12.45 2.47
CA LYS A 97 2.16 -11.75 1.33
C LYS A 97 2.95 -10.49 1.00
N HIS A 98 3.30 -10.31 -0.26
CA HIS A 98 3.91 -9.08 -0.75
C HIS A 98 2.85 -7.98 -0.82
N VAL A 99 3.07 -6.88 -0.10
CA VAL A 99 2.14 -5.75 -0.02
C VAL A 99 2.85 -4.46 -0.39
N ALA A 100 2.36 -3.79 -1.43
CA ALA A 100 2.80 -2.44 -1.75
C ALA A 100 1.83 -1.42 -1.14
N VAL A 101 2.37 -0.44 -0.42
CA VAL A 101 1.62 0.70 0.09
C VAL A 101 2.02 1.94 -0.69
N MET A 102 1.13 2.44 -1.53
CA MET A 102 1.28 3.74 -2.20
C MET A 102 0.53 4.82 -1.43
N SER A 103 1.11 5.99 -1.33
CA SER A 103 0.43 7.19 -0.84
C SER A 103 0.58 8.31 -1.86
N ALA A 104 -0.47 9.09 -2.07
CA ALA A 104 -0.45 10.23 -2.97
C ALA A 104 -0.67 11.51 -2.18
N SER A 105 0.29 12.45 -2.25
CA SER A 105 0.24 13.71 -1.54
C SER A 105 0.72 14.87 -2.41
N ALA A 106 0.08 16.02 -2.22
CA ALA A 106 0.52 17.28 -2.83
C ALA A 106 1.76 17.87 -2.15
N ARG A 107 2.11 17.39 -0.97
CA ARG A 107 3.27 17.82 -0.17
C ARG A 107 4.18 16.65 0.13
N PRO A 108 5.52 16.84 0.10
CA PRO A 108 6.46 15.81 0.56
C PRO A 108 6.10 15.37 2.00
N CYS A 109 6.14 14.08 2.25
CA CYS A 109 5.77 13.47 3.53
C CYS A 109 4.33 13.71 3.99
N GLY A 110 3.43 14.20 3.11
CA GLY A 110 2.04 14.50 3.47
C GLY A 110 1.23 13.29 3.93
N ALA A 111 1.55 12.11 3.45
CA ALA A 111 0.90 10.85 3.80
C ALA A 111 1.72 9.96 4.77
N MET A 112 2.78 10.49 5.34
CA MET A 112 3.75 9.73 6.16
C MET A 112 3.08 8.98 7.33
N TRP A 113 2.13 9.59 8.02
CA TRP A 113 1.46 8.96 9.17
C TRP A 113 0.55 7.82 8.76
N ALA A 114 -0.25 8.00 7.70
CA ALA A 114 -1.12 6.93 7.18
C ALA A 114 -0.27 5.76 6.68
N GLN A 115 0.84 6.05 6.02
CA GLN A 115 1.79 5.06 5.55
C GLN A 115 2.44 4.30 6.71
N ALA A 116 2.93 5.01 7.74
CA ALA A 116 3.55 4.40 8.91
C ALA A 116 2.58 3.47 9.66
N GLU A 117 1.32 3.87 9.81
CA GLU A 117 0.30 3.06 10.46
C GLU A 117 0.00 1.79 9.66
N LEU A 118 -0.14 1.89 8.33
CA LEU A 118 -0.31 0.72 7.47
C LEU A 118 0.90 -0.21 7.51
N TYR A 119 2.12 0.34 7.48
CA TYR A 119 3.33 -0.47 7.62
C TYR A 119 3.36 -1.26 8.91
N ARG A 120 3.04 -0.61 10.03
CA ARG A 120 3.00 -1.27 11.32
C ARG A 120 2.00 -2.43 11.32
N GLN A 121 0.75 -2.18 10.94
CA GLN A 121 -0.30 -3.20 10.93
C GLN A 121 0.03 -4.38 10.00
N LEU A 122 0.50 -4.10 8.80
CA LEU A 122 0.84 -5.13 7.81
C LEU A 122 2.06 -5.95 8.23
N THR A 123 3.09 -5.31 8.79
CA THR A 123 4.29 -6.01 9.29
C THR A 123 3.95 -6.88 10.50
N GLU A 124 3.14 -6.40 11.43
CA GLU A 124 2.64 -7.19 12.56
C GLU A 124 1.82 -8.41 12.11
N ALA A 125 1.11 -8.30 10.98
CA ALA A 125 0.39 -9.40 10.34
C ALA A 125 1.29 -10.36 9.55
N GLY A 126 2.60 -10.13 9.50
CA GLY A 126 3.57 -10.99 8.82
C GLY A 126 3.72 -10.73 7.32
N ALA A 127 3.22 -9.61 6.79
CA ALA A 127 3.37 -9.25 5.38
C ALA A 127 4.78 -8.72 5.08
N VAL A 128 5.21 -8.91 3.82
CA VAL A 128 6.42 -8.28 3.26
C VAL A 128 6.02 -6.95 2.64
N VAL A 129 6.28 -5.85 3.34
CA VAL A 129 5.75 -4.53 2.98
C VAL A 129 6.78 -3.69 2.24
N MET A 130 6.37 -3.09 1.13
CA MET A 130 7.11 -2.07 0.39
C MET A 130 6.26 -0.80 0.26
N GLY A 131 6.90 0.37 0.23
CA GLY A 131 6.17 1.62 0.12
C GLY A 131 6.71 2.56 -0.93
N ALA A 132 5.84 3.42 -1.40
CA ALA A 132 6.20 4.54 -2.25
C ALA A 132 5.30 5.75 -1.97
N GLU A 133 5.92 6.92 -1.89
CA GLU A 133 5.20 8.18 -1.89
C GLU A 133 5.11 8.72 -3.31
N LEU A 134 3.88 8.95 -3.78
CA LEU A 134 3.60 9.57 -5.07
C LEU A 134 3.38 11.07 -4.84
N VAL A 135 4.27 11.89 -5.37
CA VAL A 135 4.11 13.35 -5.31
C VAL A 135 3.21 13.79 -6.47
N ILE A 136 2.05 14.33 -6.13
CA ILE A 136 1.07 14.85 -7.06
C ILE A 136 1.06 16.37 -7.09
N SER A 137 0.82 16.95 -8.26
CA SER A 137 0.62 18.40 -8.36
C SER A 137 -0.86 18.75 -8.25
N PRO A 138 -1.27 19.60 -7.29
CA PRO A 138 -2.68 19.99 -7.16
C PRO A 138 -3.20 20.81 -8.36
N LEU A 139 -2.29 21.34 -9.19
CA LEU A 139 -2.64 22.21 -10.32
C LEU A 139 -2.75 21.46 -11.66
N SER A 140 -2.39 20.19 -11.71
CA SER A 140 -2.38 19.42 -12.96
C SER A 140 -3.52 18.42 -13.03
N PRO A 141 -4.20 18.26 -14.16
CA PRO A 141 -5.13 17.17 -14.35
C PRO A 141 -4.34 15.85 -14.36
N HIS A 142 -4.65 14.95 -13.43
CA HIS A 142 -3.95 13.68 -13.31
C HIS A 142 -4.55 12.57 -14.15
N PHE A 143 -5.81 12.74 -14.55
CA PHE A 143 -6.57 11.75 -15.30
C PHE A 143 -7.20 12.37 -16.54
N ASP A 144 -7.21 11.63 -17.65
CA ASP A 144 -7.97 11.97 -18.84
C ASP A 144 -9.47 11.63 -18.66
N GLU A 145 -10.26 11.91 -19.71
CA GLU A 145 -11.71 11.61 -19.73
C GLU A 145 -12.02 10.12 -19.61
N ARG A 146 -11.06 9.25 -19.88
CA ARG A 146 -11.15 7.79 -19.75
C ARG A 146 -10.60 7.28 -18.43
N GLY A 147 -10.22 8.17 -17.51
CA GLY A 147 -9.66 7.82 -16.20
C GLY A 147 -8.20 7.35 -16.23
N ARG A 148 -7.47 7.50 -17.34
CA ARG A 148 -6.07 7.10 -17.45
C ARG A 148 -5.15 8.21 -16.94
N LEU A 149 -4.03 7.83 -16.33
CA LEU A 149 -3.02 8.79 -15.87
C LEU A 149 -2.41 9.60 -17.04
N THR A 150 -2.41 10.92 -16.89
CA THR A 150 -1.88 11.86 -17.91
C THR A 150 -0.46 12.32 -17.60
N VAL A 151 -0.06 12.33 -16.33
CA VAL A 151 1.24 12.84 -15.88
C VAL A 151 2.29 11.75 -15.99
N GLY A 152 3.27 11.90 -16.90
CA GLY A 152 4.29 10.91 -17.21
C GLY A 152 5.07 10.45 -15.97
N ARG A 153 5.52 11.40 -15.13
CA ARG A 153 6.24 11.08 -13.88
C ARG A 153 5.41 10.22 -12.92
N LEU A 154 4.11 10.51 -12.79
CA LEU A 154 3.23 9.73 -11.92
C LEU A 154 3.06 8.30 -12.46
N ARG A 155 2.93 8.16 -13.79
CA ARG A 155 2.87 6.85 -14.44
C ARG A 155 4.14 6.03 -14.20
N GLU A 156 5.31 6.65 -14.33
CA GLU A 156 6.60 6.01 -14.07
C GLU A 156 6.71 5.55 -12.60
N GLN A 157 6.32 6.40 -11.66
CA GLN A 157 6.32 6.04 -10.23
C GLN A 157 5.37 4.87 -9.93
N VAL A 158 4.17 4.86 -10.51
CA VAL A 158 3.20 3.76 -10.36
C VAL A 158 3.78 2.46 -10.94
N ARG A 159 4.36 2.51 -12.15
CA ARG A 159 5.00 1.35 -12.78
C ARG A 159 6.15 0.79 -11.95
N ASP A 160 6.99 1.65 -11.37
CA ASP A 160 8.09 1.24 -10.51
C ASP A 160 7.59 0.47 -9.27
N VAL A 161 6.54 0.96 -8.62
CA VAL A 161 5.96 0.27 -7.46
C VAL A 161 5.38 -1.09 -7.86
N VAL A 162 4.63 -1.13 -8.96
CA VAL A 162 3.99 -2.36 -9.42
C VAL A 162 5.03 -3.38 -9.89
N SER A 163 6.10 -2.94 -10.56
CA SER A 163 7.18 -3.85 -10.98
C SER A 163 7.86 -4.54 -9.79
N ARG A 164 8.02 -3.80 -8.69
CA ARG A 164 8.56 -4.37 -7.43
C ARG A 164 7.59 -5.31 -6.73
N LEU A 165 6.29 -5.09 -6.88
CA LEU A 165 5.26 -6.00 -6.35
C LEU A 165 5.16 -7.30 -7.16
N CYS A 166 5.58 -7.26 -8.44
CA CYS A 166 5.47 -8.37 -9.39
C CYS A 166 6.84 -8.82 -9.91
N PRO A 167 7.80 -9.23 -9.06
CA PRO A 167 9.15 -9.57 -9.53
C PRO A 167 9.15 -10.71 -10.57
N ALA A 168 8.21 -11.66 -10.47
CA ALA A 168 8.07 -12.74 -11.43
C ALA A 168 7.60 -12.31 -12.84
N ALA A 169 6.91 -11.16 -12.95
CA ALA A 169 6.45 -10.64 -14.23
C ALA A 169 7.53 -9.86 -14.99
N VAL A 170 8.58 -9.40 -14.29
CA VAL A 170 9.64 -8.54 -14.86
C VAL A 170 10.94 -9.32 -15.13
N GLY A 171 11.05 -10.57 -14.67
CA GLY A 171 12.19 -11.45 -15.00
C GLY A 171 13.53 -11.09 -14.34
N GLU A 172 13.57 -10.13 -13.43
CA GLU A 172 14.79 -9.79 -12.68
C GLU A 172 14.58 -9.97 -11.16
N PRO A 173 15.56 -10.57 -10.45
CA PRO A 173 15.51 -10.61 -8.99
C PRO A 173 15.68 -9.20 -8.44
N VAL A 174 14.70 -8.70 -7.69
CA VAL A 174 14.81 -7.44 -6.97
C VAL A 174 15.88 -7.60 -5.89
N PRO A 175 16.94 -6.78 -5.87
CA PRO A 175 17.91 -6.83 -4.79
C PRO A 175 17.20 -6.46 -3.49
N VAL A 176 17.22 -7.39 -2.54
CA VAL A 176 16.81 -7.11 -1.16
C VAL A 176 17.75 -6.02 -0.65
N MET A 177 17.22 -4.82 -0.43
CA MET A 177 17.99 -3.77 0.25
C MET A 177 18.30 -4.29 1.66
N GLU A 178 19.57 -4.70 1.88
CA GLU A 178 20.05 -4.92 3.23
C GLU A 178 19.81 -3.65 4.05
N ALA A 179 19.17 -3.84 5.22
CA ALA A 179 18.94 -2.76 6.14
C ALA A 179 20.29 -2.11 6.48
N VAL A 180 20.48 -0.85 6.06
CA VAL A 180 21.65 -0.08 6.41
C VAL A 180 21.67 0.04 7.94
N PRO A 181 22.67 -0.53 8.64
CA PRO A 181 22.73 -0.44 10.08
C PRO A 181 22.78 1.04 10.49
N LEU A 182 21.83 1.47 11.30
CA LEU A 182 21.81 2.81 11.87
C LEU A 182 23.13 3.01 12.62
N ARG A 183 24.01 3.88 12.11
CA ARG A 183 25.20 4.30 12.83
C ARG A 183 24.75 4.94 14.14
N GLN A 184 25.02 4.28 15.24
CA GLN A 184 24.86 4.90 16.55
C GLN A 184 25.76 6.14 16.62
N PRO A 185 25.23 7.31 17.04
CA PRO A 185 26.07 8.49 17.24
C PRO A 185 27.13 8.17 18.31
N ALA A 186 28.38 8.45 18.02
CA ALA A 186 29.48 8.29 18.95
C ALA A 186 29.19 9.12 20.22
N VAL A 187 28.95 8.45 21.33
CA VAL A 187 28.87 9.10 22.65
C VAL A 187 30.26 9.67 22.99
N LYS A 188 30.40 10.97 22.87
CA LYS A 188 31.59 11.66 23.42
C LYS A 188 31.57 11.47 24.94
N ARG A 189 32.47 10.64 25.45
CA ARG A 189 32.80 10.63 26.87
C ARG A 189 33.52 11.96 27.18
N GLU A 190 32.82 12.84 27.87
CA GLU A 190 33.49 13.97 28.53
C GLU A 190 34.41 13.43 29.60
N ALA A 191 35.70 13.75 29.46
CA ALA A 191 36.70 13.46 30.47
C ALA A 191 36.38 14.32 31.71
N ALA A 192 36.17 13.67 32.84
CA ALA A 192 36.05 14.35 34.12
C ALA A 192 37.38 15.05 34.43
N LEU A 193 37.35 16.40 34.51
CA LEU A 193 38.45 17.16 35.12
C LEU A 193 38.37 16.92 36.62
N THR A 194 39.37 16.22 37.13
CA THR A 194 39.75 16.26 38.55
C THR A 194 40.74 17.41 38.76
N ALA A 195 40.38 18.35 39.59
CA ALA A 195 41.29 19.18 40.36
C ALA A 195 40.63 19.46 41.72
#